data_24919df08838719a5174a03433192758
#
_entry.id   24919df08838719a5174a03433192758
#
_cell.length_a   1.000
_cell.length_b   1.000
_cell.length_c   1.000
_cell.angle_alpha   90.00
_cell.angle_beta   90.00
_cell.angle_gamma   90.00
#
_symmetry.space_group_name_H-M   'P 1'
#
loop_
_entity.id
_entity.type
_entity.pdbx_description
1 polymer ?
#
loop_
_entity_poly.entity_id
_entity_poly.type
_entity_poly.pdbx_seq_one_letter_code
_entity_poly.pdbx_strand_id
1 'polypeptide(L)'
;VNTIYKNPLRVKSRAAYIYPSIYRVMLSSLAPDIIYSMVNSIDEVYMERFINSRLTGAEPPARSIETNTPLRAFDIILTTLHYEPDIVNLARLLLASGIPVDRNTREIPIVAGGPAVMENPIPYSDMIDVFVIGEAEATVTSMMNKWLETMNKKRFLEEVASLPYTYVPELHNGDKVRK
;
A
#
# COMPACT_ATOMS: atom_id res chain seq x y z
N VAL A 1 8.13 2.60 18.36
CA VAL A 1 6.93 2.78 17.51
C VAL A 1 5.74 2.27 18.30
N ASN A 2 4.76 3.15 18.56
CA ASN A 2 3.54 2.74 19.26
C ASN A 2 2.73 1.80 18.37
N THR A 3 2.36 0.64 18.89
CA THR A 3 1.48 -0.30 18.21
C THR A 3 0.03 0.04 18.54
N ILE A 4 -0.78 0.21 17.51
CA ILE A 4 -2.22 0.43 17.62
C ILE A 4 -2.91 -0.92 17.45
N TYR A 5 -3.78 -1.27 18.38
CA TYR A 5 -4.62 -2.46 18.29
C TYR A 5 -6.08 -2.08 18.15
N LYS A 6 -6.73 -2.58 17.11
CA LYS A 6 -8.18 -2.50 16.92
C LYS A 6 -8.77 -3.91 16.86
N ASN A 7 -10.03 -4.06 17.23
CA ASN A 7 -10.73 -5.32 17.05
C ASN A 7 -11.03 -5.52 15.55
N PRO A 8 -10.43 -6.52 14.88
CA PRO A 8 -10.62 -6.72 13.44
C PRO A 8 -12.07 -7.07 13.04
N LEU A 9 -12.90 -7.48 14.00
CA LEU A 9 -14.33 -7.77 13.77
C LEU A 9 -15.22 -6.51 13.86
N ARG A 10 -14.65 -5.36 14.26
CA ARG A 10 -15.38 -4.09 14.41
C ARG A 10 -15.00 -3.05 13.37
N VAL A 11 -14.04 -3.36 12.52
CA VAL A 11 -13.65 -2.48 11.40
C VAL A 11 -14.29 -2.96 10.12
N LYS A 12 -14.52 -2.04 9.20
CA LYS A 12 -15.08 -2.33 7.88
C LYS A 12 -14.02 -2.84 6.92
N SER A 13 -12.77 -2.39 7.08
CA SER A 13 -11.65 -2.80 6.24
C SER A 13 -10.36 -3.00 7.03
N ARG A 14 -9.57 -3.97 6.58
CA ARG A 14 -8.20 -4.20 7.04
C ARG A 14 -7.23 -3.74 5.96
N ALA A 15 -6.37 -2.81 6.30
CA ALA A 15 -5.33 -2.29 5.41
C ALA A 15 -3.97 -2.87 5.79
N ALA A 16 -3.18 -3.30 4.81
CA ALA A 16 -1.78 -3.68 5.00
C ALA A 16 -0.87 -2.52 4.60
N TYR A 17 0.07 -2.16 5.45
CA TYR A 17 1.18 -1.30 5.05
C TYR A 17 2.43 -2.16 4.86
N ILE A 18 2.92 -2.27 3.62
CA ILE A 18 4.15 -3.00 3.33
C ILE A 18 5.30 -2.02 3.21
N TYR A 19 6.32 -2.20 4.07
CA TYR A 19 7.62 -1.60 3.87
C TYR A 19 8.53 -2.62 3.20
N PRO A 20 8.93 -2.45 1.92
CA PRO A 20 9.60 -3.49 1.14
C PRO A 20 11.09 -3.61 1.48
N SER A 21 11.38 -3.73 2.76
CA SER A 21 12.70 -3.98 3.34
C SER A 21 12.59 -4.65 4.71
N ILE A 22 13.71 -4.87 5.38
CA ILE A 22 13.75 -5.47 6.72
C ILE A 22 13.36 -4.46 7.81
N TYR A 23 12.95 -4.96 8.98
CA TYR A 23 12.46 -4.18 10.10
C TYR A 23 13.40 -3.03 10.53
N ARG A 24 14.71 -3.31 10.59
CA ARG A 24 15.71 -2.31 10.97
C ARG A 24 15.73 -1.09 10.02
N VAL A 25 15.52 -1.33 8.72
CA VAL A 25 15.47 -0.26 7.72
C VAL A 25 14.18 0.52 7.83
N MET A 26 13.04 -0.16 8.04
CA MET A 26 11.75 0.50 8.27
C MET A 26 11.81 1.49 9.44
N LEU A 27 12.48 1.15 10.54
CA LEU A 27 12.61 2.02 11.72
C LEU A 27 13.39 3.31 11.47
N SER A 28 14.16 3.40 10.38
CA SER A 28 14.89 4.62 10.01
C SER A 28 14.09 5.56 9.10
N SER A 29 12.87 5.15 8.70
CA SER A 29 11.99 5.92 7.83
C SER A 29 10.81 6.49 8.62
N LEU A 30 10.40 7.72 8.30
CA LEU A 30 9.26 8.40 8.93
C LEU A 30 7.92 8.00 8.29
N ALA A 31 7.92 7.71 7.00
CA ALA A 31 6.71 7.40 6.23
C ALA A 31 5.87 6.25 6.81
N PRO A 32 6.46 5.12 7.30
CA PRO A 32 5.69 4.06 7.95
C PRO A 32 4.87 4.55 9.14
N ASP A 33 5.45 5.39 9.98
CA ASP A 33 4.78 5.87 11.20
C ASP A 33 3.67 6.87 10.89
N ILE A 34 3.91 7.76 9.92
CA ILE A 34 2.92 8.74 9.47
C ILE A 34 1.71 8.03 8.85
N ILE A 35 1.93 7.18 7.85
CA ILE A 35 0.84 6.49 7.14
C ILE A 35 0.09 5.56 8.10
N TYR A 36 0.80 4.81 8.93
CA TYR A 36 0.21 3.93 9.92
C TYR A 36 -0.69 4.68 10.91
N SER A 37 -0.24 5.83 11.41
CA SER A 37 -1.01 6.66 12.32
C SER A 37 -2.24 7.27 11.64
N MET A 38 -2.06 7.84 10.45
CA MET A 38 -3.14 8.47 9.68
C MET A 38 -4.26 7.48 9.35
N VAL A 39 -3.91 6.31 8.82
CA VAL A 39 -4.93 5.32 8.43
C VAL A 39 -5.61 4.72 9.66
N ASN A 40 -4.86 4.49 10.73
CA ASN A 40 -5.44 4.00 11.98
C ASN A 40 -6.24 5.08 12.74
N SER A 41 -6.17 6.36 12.39
CA SER A 41 -7.08 7.38 12.92
C SER A 41 -8.51 7.28 12.35
N ILE A 42 -8.69 6.53 11.26
CA ILE A 42 -10.00 6.24 10.67
C ILE A 42 -10.61 5.06 11.43
N ASP A 43 -11.72 5.28 12.13
CA ASP A 43 -12.31 4.27 13.03
C ASP A 43 -12.66 2.96 12.33
N GLU A 44 -13.13 3.03 11.08
CA GLU A 44 -13.56 1.88 10.27
C GLU A 44 -12.42 1.09 9.64
N VAL A 45 -11.15 1.52 9.79
CA VAL A 45 -9.97 0.85 9.21
C VAL A 45 -9.03 0.37 10.30
N TYR A 46 -8.52 -0.84 10.14
CA TYR A 46 -7.39 -1.34 10.91
C TYR A 46 -6.21 -1.63 9.99
N MET A 47 -5.17 -0.82 10.08
CA MET A 47 -3.92 -1.01 9.35
C MET A 47 -2.90 -1.75 10.19
N GLU A 48 -2.27 -2.76 9.59
CA GLU A 48 -1.16 -3.50 10.17
C GLU A 48 0.07 -3.45 9.25
N ARG A 49 1.27 -3.54 9.82
CA ARG A 49 2.54 -3.39 9.08
C ARG A 49 3.14 -4.72 8.68
N PHE A 50 3.78 -4.73 7.52
CA PHE A 50 4.47 -5.86 6.93
C PHE A 50 5.87 -5.44 6.47
N ILE A 51 6.81 -6.37 6.54
CA ILE A 51 8.20 -6.21 6.11
C ILE A 51 8.68 -7.45 5.40
N ASN A 52 9.76 -7.34 4.64
CA ASN A 52 10.50 -8.52 4.21
C ASN A 52 11.26 -9.12 5.39
N SER A 53 11.25 -10.44 5.50
CA SER A 53 11.98 -11.12 6.57
C SER A 53 13.49 -11.16 6.29
N ARG A 54 13.89 -11.03 5.02
CA ARG A 54 15.30 -11.03 4.58
C ARG A 54 15.48 -10.25 3.27
N LEU A 55 16.67 -9.70 3.07
CA LEU A 55 17.01 -8.92 1.86
C LEU A 55 17.26 -9.80 0.63
N THR A 56 17.69 -11.05 0.82
CA THR A 56 18.02 -11.98 -0.27
C THR A 56 17.49 -13.39 0.03
N GLY A 57 17.40 -14.21 -1.02
CA GLY A 57 16.91 -15.58 -0.90
C GLY A 57 15.38 -15.69 -0.90
N ALA A 58 14.87 -16.86 -0.55
CA ALA A 58 13.44 -17.12 -0.53
C ALA A 58 12.76 -16.34 0.60
N GLU A 59 11.68 -15.63 0.28
CA GLU A 59 10.83 -14.92 1.25
C GLU A 59 9.74 -15.89 1.76
N PRO A 60 9.51 -16.00 3.07
CA PRO A 60 8.37 -16.74 3.60
C PRO A 60 7.06 -15.95 3.38
N PRO A 61 5.88 -16.61 3.46
CA PRO A 61 4.61 -15.92 3.45
C PRO A 61 4.55 -14.82 4.52
N ALA A 62 4.21 -13.60 4.08
CA ALA A 62 4.23 -12.43 4.94
C ALA A 62 3.13 -12.48 6.01
N ARG A 63 3.53 -12.05 7.22
CA ARG A 63 2.63 -11.89 8.36
C ARG A 63 2.81 -10.53 8.98
N SER A 64 1.70 -9.95 9.46
CA SER A 64 1.72 -8.62 10.08
C SER A 64 2.53 -8.62 11.37
N ILE A 65 3.15 -7.48 11.66
CA ILE A 65 3.93 -7.25 12.88
C ILE A 65 3.01 -7.24 14.12
N GLU A 66 1.80 -6.68 13.99
CA GLU A 66 0.88 -6.44 15.10
C GLU A 66 0.20 -7.72 15.59
N THR A 67 -0.39 -8.51 14.68
CA THR A 67 -1.24 -9.65 15.06
C THR A 67 -0.80 -10.98 14.46
N ASN A 68 0.32 -11.00 13.74
CA ASN A 68 0.79 -12.19 13.00
C ASN A 68 -0.23 -12.72 11.98
N THR A 69 -1.06 -11.83 11.43
CA THR A 69 -2.07 -12.19 10.42
C THR A 69 -1.44 -12.30 9.03
N PRO A 70 -1.84 -13.31 8.21
CA PRO A 70 -1.33 -13.45 6.84
C PRO A 70 -1.77 -12.29 5.94
N LEU A 71 -0.89 -11.82 5.04
CA LEU A 71 -1.14 -10.68 4.16
C LEU A 71 -2.41 -10.81 3.31
N ARG A 72 -2.74 -12.02 2.85
CA ARG A 72 -3.96 -12.28 2.06
C ARG A 72 -5.29 -12.03 2.79
N ALA A 73 -5.25 -11.78 4.11
CA ALA A 73 -6.43 -11.46 4.91
C ALA A 73 -6.73 -9.96 4.97
N PHE A 74 -6.05 -9.16 4.16
CA PHE A 74 -6.20 -7.71 4.08
C PHE A 74 -6.86 -7.31 2.77
N ASP A 75 -7.63 -6.22 2.82
CA ASP A 75 -8.51 -5.80 1.72
C ASP A 75 -7.81 -4.80 0.76
N ILE A 76 -6.84 -4.07 1.26
CA ILE A 76 -6.06 -3.07 0.52
C ILE A 76 -4.62 -3.04 1.03
N ILE A 77 -3.67 -2.81 0.13
CA ILE A 77 -2.24 -2.70 0.44
C ILE A 77 -1.76 -1.29 0.13
N LEU A 78 -1.09 -0.65 1.09
CA LEU A 78 -0.33 0.57 0.90
C LEU A 78 1.17 0.25 1.02
N THR A 79 2.01 0.91 0.22
CA THR A 79 3.47 0.72 0.26
C THR A 79 4.19 2.02 -0.04
N THR A 80 5.42 2.13 0.44
CA THR A 80 6.33 3.23 0.09
C THR A 80 7.55 2.67 -0.63
N LEU A 81 7.80 3.13 -1.85
CA LEU A 81 8.98 2.80 -2.64
C LEU A 81 10.01 3.92 -2.50
N HIS A 82 11.13 3.64 -1.81
CA HIS A 82 12.19 4.62 -1.58
C HIS A 82 13.17 4.67 -2.75
N TYR A 83 13.41 3.54 -3.38
CA TYR A 83 14.30 3.38 -4.54
C TYR A 83 13.82 2.20 -5.39
N GLU A 84 14.30 2.11 -6.63
CA GLU A 84 13.77 1.19 -7.65
C GLU A 84 13.80 -0.30 -7.23
N PRO A 85 14.83 -0.83 -6.53
CA PRO A 85 14.83 -2.22 -6.08
C PRO A 85 13.73 -2.61 -5.09
N ASP A 86 13.06 -1.64 -4.45
CA ASP A 86 11.95 -1.91 -3.52
C ASP A 86 10.80 -2.66 -4.20
N ILE A 87 10.61 -2.43 -5.50
CA ILE A 87 9.57 -3.15 -6.27
C ILE A 87 9.84 -4.65 -6.33
N VAL A 88 11.10 -5.05 -6.42
CA VAL A 88 11.50 -6.47 -6.41
C VAL A 88 11.23 -7.10 -5.05
N ASN A 89 11.51 -6.38 -3.97
CA ASN A 89 11.24 -6.84 -2.61
C ASN A 89 9.73 -6.96 -2.36
N LEU A 90 8.93 -6.00 -2.85
CA LEU A 90 7.47 -6.07 -2.82
C LEU A 90 6.97 -7.30 -3.59
N ALA A 91 7.45 -7.51 -4.82
CA ALA A 91 7.08 -8.66 -5.65
C ALA A 91 7.36 -10.00 -4.94
N ARG A 92 8.54 -10.14 -4.35
CA ARG A 92 8.92 -11.35 -3.59
C ARG A 92 7.96 -11.61 -2.43
N LEU A 93 7.58 -10.57 -1.69
CA LEU A 93 6.66 -10.67 -0.56
C LEU A 93 5.24 -11.04 -1.00
N LEU A 94 4.74 -10.45 -2.08
CA LEU A 94 3.44 -10.78 -2.68
C LEU A 94 3.41 -12.25 -3.14
N LEU A 95 4.39 -12.67 -3.94
CA LEU A 95 4.48 -14.05 -4.47
C LEU A 95 4.56 -15.08 -3.34
N ALA A 96 5.39 -14.84 -2.33
CA ALA A 96 5.51 -15.71 -1.16
C ALA A 96 4.18 -15.82 -0.38
N SER A 97 3.35 -14.78 -0.44
CA SER A 97 2.04 -14.74 0.22
C SER A 97 0.90 -15.25 -0.67
N GLY A 98 1.19 -15.73 -1.90
CA GLY A 98 0.19 -16.22 -2.84
C GLY A 98 -0.69 -15.12 -3.42
N ILE A 99 -0.18 -13.88 -3.50
CA ILE A 99 -0.86 -12.72 -4.08
C ILE A 99 -0.26 -12.45 -5.46
N PRO A 100 -1.08 -12.39 -6.54
CA PRO A 100 -0.60 -12.09 -7.88
C PRO A 100 0.13 -10.74 -7.96
N VAL A 101 1.26 -10.69 -8.67
CA VAL A 101 2.03 -9.45 -8.87
C VAL A 101 1.36 -8.55 -9.90
N ASP A 102 0.85 -9.15 -10.98
CA ASP A 102 0.12 -8.44 -12.03
C ASP A 102 -1.17 -7.84 -11.46
N ARG A 103 -1.29 -6.51 -11.57
CA ARG A 103 -2.45 -5.76 -11.09
C ARG A 103 -3.77 -6.22 -11.71
N ASN A 104 -3.75 -6.70 -12.97
CA ASN A 104 -4.96 -7.10 -13.70
C ASN A 104 -5.53 -8.44 -13.20
N THR A 105 -4.72 -9.25 -12.55
CA THR A 105 -5.13 -10.57 -12.03
C THR A 105 -5.38 -10.57 -10.52
N ARG A 106 -5.21 -9.43 -9.86
CA ARG A 106 -5.32 -9.28 -8.42
C ARG A 106 -6.55 -8.48 -8.02
N GLU A 107 -7.30 -8.99 -7.03
CA GLU A 107 -8.47 -8.29 -6.46
C GLU A 107 -8.07 -7.22 -5.42
N ILE A 108 -7.00 -7.47 -4.65
CA ILE A 108 -6.53 -6.55 -3.61
C ILE A 108 -5.80 -5.37 -4.28
N PRO A 109 -6.29 -4.12 -4.19
CA PRO A 109 -5.60 -2.98 -4.77
C PRO A 109 -4.31 -2.66 -4.02
N ILE A 110 -3.28 -2.24 -4.75
CA ILE A 110 -2.01 -1.74 -4.19
C ILE A 110 -1.85 -0.27 -4.53
N VAL A 111 -1.63 0.52 -3.49
CA VAL A 111 -1.31 1.94 -3.56
C VAL A 111 0.15 2.14 -3.20
N ALA A 112 0.90 2.85 -4.04
CA ALA A 112 2.30 3.16 -3.78
C ALA A 112 2.56 4.66 -3.76
N GLY A 113 3.40 5.10 -2.85
CA GLY A 113 3.99 6.43 -2.80
C GLY A 113 5.50 6.36 -2.58
N GLY A 114 6.11 7.50 -2.31
CA GLY A 114 7.52 7.62 -1.96
C GLY A 114 8.41 8.15 -3.08
N PRO A 115 9.71 8.38 -2.80
CA PRO A 115 10.63 9.06 -3.70
C PRO A 115 10.73 8.43 -5.10
N ALA A 116 10.85 7.10 -5.20
CA ALA A 116 10.95 6.40 -6.48
C ALA A 116 9.69 6.59 -7.34
N VAL A 117 8.50 6.63 -6.70
CA VAL A 117 7.21 6.91 -7.37
C VAL A 117 7.14 8.36 -7.83
N MET A 118 7.63 9.30 -7.02
CA MET A 118 7.64 10.74 -7.36
C MET A 118 8.54 11.04 -8.55
N GLU A 119 9.63 10.29 -8.70
CA GLU A 119 10.53 10.42 -9.85
C GLU A 119 9.91 9.86 -11.13
N ASN A 120 9.46 8.61 -11.10
CA ASN A 120 8.84 7.96 -12.26
C ASN A 120 7.98 6.76 -11.86
N PRO A 121 6.64 6.86 -11.84
CA PRO A 121 5.75 5.75 -11.50
C PRO A 121 5.61 4.70 -12.61
N ILE A 122 5.91 5.05 -13.86
CA ILE A 122 5.62 4.22 -15.04
C ILE A 122 6.24 2.81 -14.97
N PRO A 123 7.51 2.62 -14.55
CA PRO A 123 8.10 1.28 -14.48
C PRO A 123 7.39 0.31 -13.52
N TYR A 124 6.58 0.82 -12.62
CA TYR A 124 5.85 0.03 -11.60
C TYR A 124 4.40 -0.23 -11.94
N SER A 125 3.90 0.30 -13.08
CA SER A 125 2.46 0.32 -13.42
C SER A 125 1.86 -1.05 -13.71
N ASP A 126 2.65 -2.06 -14.03
CA ASP A 126 2.14 -3.42 -14.18
C ASP A 126 1.80 -4.08 -12.83
N MET A 127 2.37 -3.57 -11.74
CA MET A 127 2.17 -4.12 -10.40
C MET A 127 1.29 -3.22 -9.52
N ILE A 128 1.37 -1.92 -9.65
CA ILE A 128 0.73 -0.94 -8.77
C ILE A 128 -0.55 -0.40 -9.42
N ASP A 129 -1.61 -0.33 -8.64
CA ASP A 129 -2.94 0.12 -9.11
C ASP A 129 -3.10 1.64 -9.01
N VAL A 130 -2.57 2.25 -7.95
CA VAL A 130 -2.66 3.70 -7.68
C VAL A 130 -1.31 4.21 -7.19
N PHE A 131 -0.87 5.32 -7.75
CA PHE A 131 0.30 6.05 -7.26
C PHE A 131 -0.10 7.36 -6.59
N VAL A 132 0.53 7.68 -5.46
CA VAL A 132 0.44 8.98 -4.79
C VAL A 132 1.70 9.76 -5.11
N ILE A 133 1.55 10.84 -5.90
CA ILE A 133 2.65 11.68 -6.38
C ILE A 133 2.73 12.95 -5.51
N GLY A 134 3.32 12.83 -4.34
CA GLY A 134 3.42 13.92 -3.36
C GLY A 134 3.37 13.42 -1.94
N GLU A 135 3.02 14.33 -1.03
CA GLU A 135 2.94 14.02 0.40
C GLU A 135 1.69 13.19 0.74
N ALA A 136 1.86 12.16 1.56
CA ALA A 136 0.79 11.25 1.97
C ALA A 136 -0.36 11.99 2.69
N GLU A 137 -0.03 13.01 3.47
CA GLU A 137 -0.96 13.79 4.28
C GLU A 137 -2.05 14.48 3.45
N ALA A 138 -1.73 14.83 2.22
CA ALA A 138 -2.68 15.50 1.33
C ALA A 138 -3.76 14.55 0.77
N THR A 139 -3.49 13.25 0.70
CA THR A 139 -4.29 12.34 -0.12
C THR A 139 -4.75 11.07 0.60
N VAL A 140 -3.92 10.48 1.47
CA VAL A 140 -4.15 9.13 2.02
C VAL A 140 -5.49 9.00 2.74
N THR A 141 -5.87 9.98 3.57
CA THR A 141 -7.16 9.94 4.28
C THR A 141 -8.35 9.95 3.32
N SER A 142 -8.34 10.85 2.33
CA SER A 142 -9.41 10.93 1.32
C SER A 142 -9.50 9.65 0.50
N MET A 143 -8.37 9.09 0.11
CA MET A 143 -8.28 7.84 -0.63
C MET A 143 -8.82 6.65 0.19
N MET A 144 -8.49 6.57 1.47
CA MET A 144 -9.01 5.51 2.34
C MET A 144 -10.54 5.64 2.55
N ASN A 145 -11.08 6.86 2.62
CA ASN A 145 -12.53 7.07 2.66
C ASN A 145 -13.19 6.57 1.36
N LYS A 146 -12.59 6.84 0.19
CA LYS A 146 -13.08 6.30 -1.09
C LYS A 146 -13.03 4.77 -1.13
N TRP A 147 -12.00 4.16 -0.56
CA TRP A 147 -11.95 2.72 -0.41
C TRP A 147 -13.11 2.20 0.45
N LEU A 148 -13.36 2.81 1.61
CA LEU A 148 -14.47 2.44 2.50
C LEU A 148 -15.85 2.61 1.85
N GLU A 149 -16.05 3.63 1.02
CA GLU A 149 -17.31 3.85 0.28
C GLU A 149 -17.56 2.75 -0.75
N THR A 150 -16.53 2.28 -1.43
CA THR A 150 -16.64 1.38 -2.57
C THR A 150 -16.46 -0.10 -2.21
N MET A 151 -15.48 -0.43 -1.36
CA MET A 151 -15.04 -1.79 -1.00
C MET A 151 -14.93 -2.71 -2.24
N ASN A 152 -14.60 -2.10 -3.38
CA ASN A 152 -14.49 -2.76 -4.67
C ASN A 152 -13.36 -2.12 -5.47
N LYS A 153 -12.41 -2.91 -5.95
CA LYS A 153 -11.21 -2.41 -6.63
C LYS A 153 -11.54 -1.50 -7.81
N LYS A 154 -12.38 -1.94 -8.74
CA LYS A 154 -12.69 -1.18 -9.95
C LYS A 154 -13.31 0.17 -9.63
N ARG A 155 -14.32 0.21 -8.77
CA ARG A 155 -14.96 1.47 -8.34
C ARG A 155 -14.00 2.36 -7.58
N PHE A 156 -13.16 1.77 -6.73
CA PHE A 156 -12.12 2.50 -6.02
C PHE A 156 -11.16 3.22 -6.98
N LEU A 157 -10.68 2.53 -8.03
CA LEU A 157 -9.81 3.14 -9.04
C LEU A 157 -10.48 4.31 -9.75
N GLU A 158 -11.76 4.16 -10.13
CA GLU A 158 -12.56 5.22 -10.76
C GLU A 158 -12.70 6.45 -9.83
N GLU A 159 -12.99 6.24 -8.55
CA GLU A 159 -13.16 7.33 -7.56
C GLU A 159 -11.85 8.06 -7.24
N VAL A 160 -10.75 7.32 -7.05
CA VAL A 160 -9.47 7.95 -6.67
C VAL A 160 -8.77 8.63 -7.85
N ALA A 161 -9.09 8.28 -9.09
CA ALA A 161 -8.52 8.93 -10.27
C ALA A 161 -8.83 10.44 -10.32
N SER A 162 -9.88 10.90 -9.66
CA SER A 162 -10.24 12.32 -9.58
C SER A 162 -9.55 13.08 -8.45
N LEU A 163 -8.91 12.37 -7.51
CA LEU A 163 -8.24 13.01 -6.37
C LEU A 163 -6.94 13.71 -6.82
N PRO A 164 -6.57 14.83 -6.19
CA PRO A 164 -5.28 15.45 -6.43
C PRO A 164 -4.15 14.51 -6.01
N TYR A 165 -3.00 14.65 -6.66
CA TYR A 165 -1.78 13.85 -6.40
C TYR A 165 -1.91 12.34 -6.65
N THR A 166 -2.98 11.87 -7.30
CA THR A 166 -3.12 10.46 -7.66
C THR A 166 -2.87 10.22 -9.14
N TYR A 167 -2.25 9.09 -9.45
CA TYR A 167 -2.09 8.56 -10.78
C TYR A 167 -2.55 7.11 -10.82
N VAL A 168 -3.56 6.82 -11.67
CA VAL A 168 -4.13 5.49 -11.87
C VAL A 168 -3.78 5.03 -13.29
N PRO A 169 -2.82 4.12 -13.47
CA PRO A 169 -2.32 3.73 -14.80
C PRO A 169 -3.42 3.27 -15.77
N GLU A 170 -4.45 2.58 -15.27
CA GLU A 170 -5.56 2.08 -16.06
C GLU A 170 -6.40 3.21 -16.68
N LEU A 171 -6.50 4.36 -16.03
CA LEU A 171 -7.41 5.44 -16.40
C LEU A 171 -6.71 6.67 -16.98
N HIS A 172 -5.46 6.91 -16.61
CA HIS A 172 -4.76 8.15 -16.95
C HIS A 172 -3.88 8.06 -18.21
N ASN A 173 -3.56 6.88 -18.71
CA ASN A 173 -2.81 6.64 -19.96
C ASN A 173 -1.65 7.63 -20.25
N GLY A 174 -0.89 8.01 -19.22
CA GLY A 174 0.22 8.96 -19.32
C GLY A 174 -0.16 10.44 -19.22
N ASP A 175 -1.40 10.78 -18.88
CA ASP A 175 -1.82 12.14 -18.59
C ASP A 175 -1.07 12.72 -17.36
N LYS A 176 -0.90 14.05 -17.36
CA LYS A 176 -0.26 14.73 -16.22
C LYS A 176 -1.14 14.61 -14.98
N VAL A 177 -0.51 14.22 -13.88
CA VAL A 177 -1.14 14.20 -12.54
C VAL A 177 -1.59 15.62 -12.18
N ARG A 178 -2.85 15.77 -11.76
CA ARG A 178 -3.37 17.03 -11.24
C ARG A 178 -2.76 17.30 -9.86
N LYS A 179 -2.09 18.43 -9.74
CA LYS A 179 -1.56 18.92 -8.47
C LYS A 179 -2.60 19.73 -7.72
#